data_f9d7dbcf78ebd5ae1ef5d1ff2d74a810
#
_entry.id   f9d7dbcf78ebd5ae1ef5d1ff2d74a810
#
_cell.length_a   1.000
_cell.length_b   1.000
_cell.length_c   1.000
_cell.angle_alpha   90.00
_cell.angle_beta   90.00
_cell.angle_gamma   90.00
#
_symmetry.space_group_name_H-M   'P 1'
#
loop_
_entity.id
_entity.type
_entity.pdbx_description
1 polymer ?
#
loop_
_entity_poly.entity_id
_entity_poly.type
_entity_poly.pdbx_seq_one_letter_code
_entity_poly.pdbx_strand_id
1 'polypeptide(L)'
;MKHLTKLLAAALLALGLNQAVWADDASDFRQTRQLAEQGNAEAQFSLGLMYDNGQGVRQDYAEAVKWYRQAAEQGDAKAQYNLGSMYYKGQGVRQDDAEAFRWYRQAAEQGHAGAQYNLGTMYENGQGVRQDYAEALKWYRKAAEQGDDDAQNNLGVMYAHGQGVRQDYAEALKWYRQAAEQGDAQAQYNLGAMYHNGHGVRRNFHLSKEWFGKACDGGVQEGCNQYRYLNQKGY
;
A
#
# COMPACT_ATOMS: atom_id res chain seq x y z
N MET A 1 -22.90 16.43 -43.87
CA MET A 1 -22.23 17.63 -43.34
C MET A 1 -22.50 17.91 -41.86
N LYS A 2 -23.73 17.80 -41.33
CA LYS A 2 -24.02 18.08 -39.89
C LYS A 2 -23.37 17.13 -38.86
N HIS A 3 -22.97 15.92 -39.23
CA HIS A 3 -22.26 14.98 -38.33
C HIS A 3 -20.75 15.26 -38.24
N LEU A 4 -20.11 15.70 -39.30
CA LEU A 4 -18.70 16.04 -39.34
C LEU A 4 -18.40 17.30 -38.52
N THR A 5 -19.29 18.29 -38.54
CA THR A 5 -19.15 19.50 -37.72
C THR A 5 -19.32 19.25 -36.22
N LYS A 6 -20.16 18.29 -35.81
CA LYS A 6 -20.31 17.92 -34.39
C LYS A 6 -19.08 17.15 -33.85
N LEU A 7 -18.46 16.29 -34.66
CA LEU A 7 -17.25 15.58 -34.31
C LEU A 7 -16.04 16.52 -34.20
N LEU A 8 -15.91 17.48 -35.09
CA LEU A 8 -14.88 18.51 -35.04
C LEU A 8 -15.04 19.43 -33.82
N ALA A 9 -16.27 19.83 -33.48
CA ALA A 9 -16.54 20.66 -32.31
C ALA A 9 -16.25 19.92 -31.00
N ALA A 10 -16.56 18.61 -30.89
CA ALA A 10 -16.25 17.78 -29.73
C ALA A 10 -14.75 17.58 -29.58
N ALA A 11 -14.01 17.39 -30.68
CA ALA A 11 -12.55 17.25 -30.67
C ALA A 11 -11.85 18.57 -30.27
N LEU A 12 -12.34 19.71 -30.70
CA LEU A 12 -11.83 21.03 -30.33
C LEU A 12 -12.12 21.37 -28.86
N LEU A 13 -13.27 20.97 -28.33
CA LEU A 13 -13.60 21.12 -26.90
C LEU A 13 -12.73 20.22 -26.03
N ALA A 14 -12.49 18.99 -26.44
CA ALA A 14 -11.58 18.06 -25.71
C ALA A 14 -10.12 18.55 -25.74
N LEU A 15 -9.67 19.12 -26.87
CA LEU A 15 -8.34 19.74 -26.97
C LEU A 15 -8.26 21.02 -26.15
N GLY A 16 -9.29 21.84 -26.09
CA GLY A 16 -9.36 23.06 -25.29
C GLY A 16 -9.35 22.76 -23.78
N LEU A 17 -10.09 21.76 -23.33
CA LEU A 17 -10.09 21.30 -21.94
C LEU A 17 -8.72 20.72 -21.54
N ASN A 18 -8.09 19.93 -22.41
CA ASN A 18 -6.74 19.43 -22.15
C ASN A 18 -5.71 20.58 -22.05
N GLN A 19 -5.76 21.59 -22.93
CA GLN A 19 -4.85 22.72 -22.87
C GLN A 19 -5.03 23.57 -21.60
N ALA A 20 -6.27 23.75 -21.13
CA ALA A 20 -6.55 24.46 -19.88
C ALA A 20 -5.98 23.72 -18.68
N VAL A 21 -6.20 22.39 -18.57
CA VAL A 21 -5.65 21.56 -17.50
C VAL A 21 -4.12 21.60 -17.49
N TRP A 22 -3.47 21.47 -18.65
CA TRP A 22 -2.00 21.57 -18.75
C TRP A 22 -1.47 22.97 -18.38
N ALA A 23 -2.24 24.02 -18.65
CA ALA A 23 -1.85 25.38 -18.29
C ALA A 23 -1.92 25.63 -16.78
N ASP A 24 -2.94 25.09 -16.12
CA ASP A 24 -3.10 25.16 -14.66
C ASP A 24 -2.00 24.32 -13.98
N ASP A 25 -1.78 23.07 -14.40
CA ASP A 25 -0.73 22.21 -13.87
C ASP A 25 0.67 22.85 -14.02
N ALA A 26 0.96 23.49 -15.14
CA ALA A 26 2.24 24.17 -15.36
C ALA A 26 2.37 25.44 -14.51
N SER A 27 1.27 26.10 -14.17
CA SER A 27 1.25 27.23 -13.24
C SER A 27 1.55 26.78 -11.81
N ASP A 28 0.88 25.72 -11.37
CA ASP A 28 1.05 25.12 -10.04
C ASP A 28 2.47 24.57 -9.86
N PHE A 29 3.03 23.94 -10.91
CA PHE A 29 4.41 23.50 -10.90
C PHE A 29 5.39 24.66 -10.65
N ARG A 30 5.23 25.79 -11.36
CA ARG A 30 6.13 26.96 -11.19
C ARG A 30 6.04 27.54 -9.79
N GLN A 31 4.84 27.68 -9.26
CA GLN A 31 4.63 28.20 -7.91
C GLN A 31 5.19 27.26 -6.85
N THR A 32 4.90 25.96 -6.95
CA THR A 32 5.40 24.93 -6.03
C THR A 32 6.93 24.91 -6.06
N ARG A 33 7.53 24.96 -7.26
CA ARG A 33 8.99 25.01 -7.43
C ARG A 33 9.61 26.22 -6.72
N GLN A 34 9.02 27.40 -6.87
CA GLN A 34 9.52 28.61 -6.20
C GLN A 34 9.53 28.47 -4.67
N LEU A 35 8.49 27.89 -4.09
CA LEU A 35 8.40 27.64 -2.65
C LEU A 35 9.39 26.55 -2.20
N ALA A 36 9.55 25.50 -2.99
CA ALA A 36 10.48 24.41 -2.70
C ALA A 36 11.96 24.91 -2.73
N GLU A 37 12.30 25.76 -3.70
CA GLU A 37 13.63 26.40 -3.80
C GLU A 37 13.90 27.34 -2.59
N GLN A 38 12.87 27.87 -1.95
CA GLN A 38 12.97 28.65 -0.70
C GLN A 38 13.10 27.77 0.57
N GLY A 39 13.10 26.43 0.41
CA GLY A 39 13.29 25.50 1.51
C GLY A 39 12.01 25.03 2.20
N ASN A 40 10.82 25.34 1.68
CA ASN A 40 9.57 24.86 2.24
C ASN A 40 9.43 23.34 2.05
N ALA A 41 9.41 22.58 3.15
CA ALA A 41 9.40 21.10 3.11
C ALA A 41 8.16 20.53 2.43
N GLU A 42 6.98 21.11 2.67
CA GLU A 42 5.73 20.66 2.04
C GLU A 42 5.73 20.91 0.52
N ALA A 43 6.29 22.05 0.09
CA ALA A 43 6.46 22.35 -1.33
C ALA A 43 7.51 21.43 -1.97
N GLN A 44 8.58 21.09 -1.26
CA GLN A 44 9.59 20.12 -1.73
C GLN A 44 8.97 18.72 -1.91
N PHE A 45 8.18 18.26 -0.94
CA PHE A 45 7.43 17.01 -1.07
C PHE A 45 6.48 17.05 -2.28
N SER A 46 5.70 18.14 -2.41
CA SER A 46 4.76 18.31 -3.52
C SER A 46 5.48 18.35 -4.88
N LEU A 47 6.62 19.03 -4.96
CA LEU A 47 7.42 19.07 -6.18
C LEU A 47 8.01 17.69 -6.53
N GLY A 48 8.41 16.92 -5.51
CA GLY A 48 8.78 15.52 -5.66
C GLY A 48 7.66 14.70 -6.29
N LEU A 49 6.41 14.84 -5.80
CA LEU A 49 5.23 14.19 -6.38
C LEU A 49 4.97 14.61 -7.83
N MET A 50 5.14 15.90 -8.15
CA MET A 50 4.96 16.41 -9.52
C MET A 50 5.95 15.77 -10.49
N TYR A 51 7.21 15.65 -10.10
CA TYR A 51 8.20 14.95 -10.92
C TYR A 51 7.97 13.43 -11.00
N ASP A 52 7.53 12.81 -9.89
CA ASP A 52 7.23 11.39 -9.82
C ASP A 52 6.05 11.00 -10.74
N ASN A 53 5.01 11.85 -10.79
CA ASN A 53 3.79 11.59 -11.56
C ASN A 53 3.78 12.26 -12.95
N GLY A 54 4.70 13.17 -13.22
CA GLY A 54 4.69 13.97 -14.46
C GLY A 54 3.58 15.03 -14.48
N GLN A 55 3.25 15.64 -13.32
CA GLN A 55 2.21 16.66 -13.21
C GLN A 55 2.79 18.07 -13.46
N GLY A 56 2.33 18.73 -14.51
CA GLY A 56 2.83 20.04 -14.92
C GLY A 56 4.27 20.05 -15.41
N VAL A 57 4.94 18.91 -15.44
CA VAL A 57 6.33 18.69 -15.85
C VAL A 57 6.49 17.27 -16.41
N ARG A 58 7.49 17.05 -17.23
CA ARG A 58 7.84 15.69 -17.66
C ARG A 58 8.26 14.85 -16.45
N GLN A 59 7.75 13.61 -16.35
CA GLN A 59 8.15 12.67 -15.30
C GLN A 59 9.66 12.50 -15.26
N ASP A 60 10.23 12.65 -14.07
CA ASP A 60 11.66 12.48 -13.80
C ASP A 60 11.88 11.96 -12.38
N TYR A 61 12.11 10.65 -12.25
CA TYR A 61 12.34 10.01 -10.95
C TYR A 61 13.62 10.49 -10.24
N ALA A 62 14.66 10.94 -10.98
CA ALA A 62 15.87 11.44 -10.37
C ALA A 62 15.64 12.81 -9.71
N GLU A 63 14.88 13.70 -10.37
CA GLU A 63 14.45 14.95 -9.75
C GLU A 63 13.49 14.69 -8.59
N ALA A 64 12.54 13.72 -8.71
CA ALA A 64 11.67 13.34 -7.60
C ALA A 64 12.45 12.91 -6.36
N VAL A 65 13.44 12.02 -6.51
CA VAL A 65 14.35 11.59 -5.42
C VAL A 65 15.05 12.78 -4.76
N LYS A 66 15.54 13.73 -5.54
CA LYS A 66 16.23 14.90 -5.02
C LYS A 66 15.32 15.77 -4.15
N TRP A 67 14.08 16.01 -4.60
CA TRP A 67 13.12 16.82 -3.85
C TRP A 67 12.55 16.10 -2.64
N TYR A 68 12.23 14.80 -2.78
CA TYR A 68 11.85 13.99 -1.62
C TYR A 68 12.94 13.95 -0.56
N ARG A 69 14.22 13.87 -0.95
CA ARG A 69 15.34 13.88 0.00
C ARG A 69 15.40 15.19 0.79
N GLN A 70 15.25 16.33 0.12
CA GLN A 70 15.25 17.62 0.82
C GLN A 70 14.13 17.74 1.84
N ALA A 71 12.89 17.31 1.50
CA ALA A 71 11.78 17.29 2.42
C ALA A 71 11.99 16.25 3.56
N ALA A 72 12.49 15.06 3.23
CA ALA A 72 12.75 13.97 4.16
C ALA A 72 13.82 14.34 5.21
N GLU A 73 14.87 15.04 4.79
CA GLU A 73 15.91 15.57 5.69
C GLU A 73 15.39 16.64 6.64
N GLN A 74 14.32 17.34 6.27
CA GLN A 74 13.58 18.27 7.14
C GLN A 74 12.56 17.57 8.05
N GLY A 75 12.43 16.22 7.95
CA GLY A 75 11.57 15.43 8.81
C GLY A 75 10.18 15.13 8.25
N ASP A 76 9.88 15.48 6.99
CA ASP A 76 8.59 15.13 6.38
C ASP A 76 8.43 13.61 6.24
N ALA A 77 7.48 13.03 7.01
CA ALA A 77 7.28 11.59 7.05
C ALA A 77 6.78 11.00 5.72
N LYS A 78 6.03 11.77 4.92
CA LYS A 78 5.55 11.32 3.61
C LYS A 78 6.70 11.29 2.60
N ALA A 79 7.57 12.30 2.64
CA ALA A 79 8.76 12.34 1.82
C ALA A 79 9.74 11.21 2.19
N GLN A 80 9.92 10.93 3.48
CA GLN A 80 10.72 9.79 3.95
C GLN A 80 10.17 8.46 3.44
N TYR A 81 8.85 8.27 3.50
CA TYR A 81 8.20 7.08 2.95
C TYR A 81 8.42 6.95 1.44
N ASN A 82 8.18 8.02 0.67
CA ASN A 82 8.36 7.99 -0.78
C ASN A 82 9.83 7.77 -1.17
N LEU A 83 10.76 8.43 -0.49
CA LEU A 83 12.18 8.23 -0.70
C LEU A 83 12.61 6.78 -0.40
N GLY A 84 12.10 6.20 0.68
CA GLY A 84 12.28 4.78 0.99
C GLY A 84 11.76 3.87 -0.14
N SER A 85 10.58 4.17 -0.69
CA SER A 85 10.01 3.45 -1.84
C SER A 85 10.88 3.56 -3.10
N MET A 86 11.42 4.76 -3.38
CA MET A 86 12.33 4.99 -4.52
C MET A 86 13.61 4.14 -4.40
N TYR A 87 14.21 4.08 -3.22
CA TYR A 87 15.37 3.21 -2.97
C TYR A 87 15.02 1.73 -3.06
N TYR A 88 13.88 1.32 -2.50
CA TYR A 88 13.42 -0.07 -2.55
C TYR A 88 13.19 -0.57 -3.99
N LYS A 89 12.62 0.29 -4.84
CA LYS A 89 12.30 -0.02 -6.24
C LYS A 89 13.44 0.28 -7.23
N GLY A 90 14.46 1.03 -6.81
CA GLY A 90 15.50 1.51 -7.72
C GLY A 90 14.99 2.55 -8.74
N GLN A 91 14.00 3.37 -8.36
CA GLN A 91 13.43 4.40 -9.22
C GLN A 91 14.14 5.73 -9.04
N GLY A 92 14.77 6.25 -10.10
CA GLY A 92 15.55 7.49 -10.06
C GLY A 92 16.85 7.41 -9.27
N VAL A 93 17.11 6.28 -8.64
CA VAL A 93 18.29 6.01 -7.81
C VAL A 93 18.60 4.51 -7.91
N ARG A 94 19.86 4.13 -7.67
CA ARG A 94 20.21 2.71 -7.57
C ARG A 94 19.44 2.06 -6.41
N GLN A 95 18.87 0.87 -6.64
CA GLN A 95 18.21 0.11 -5.59
C GLN A 95 19.16 -0.12 -4.41
N ASP A 96 18.66 0.16 -3.20
CA ASP A 96 19.40 -0.02 -1.96
C ASP A 96 18.42 -0.28 -0.81
N ASP A 97 18.29 -1.55 -0.43
CA ASP A 97 17.37 -1.98 0.61
C ASP A 97 17.77 -1.44 1.99
N ALA A 98 19.06 -1.18 2.25
CA ALA A 98 19.51 -0.62 3.53
C ALA A 98 19.12 0.87 3.63
N GLU A 99 19.24 1.63 2.54
CA GLU A 99 18.75 3.01 2.51
C GLU A 99 17.22 3.05 2.58
N ALA A 100 16.51 2.16 1.87
CA ALA A 100 15.05 2.04 1.98
C ALA A 100 14.61 1.79 3.42
N PHE A 101 15.27 0.83 4.10
CA PHE A 101 15.02 0.52 5.51
C PHE A 101 15.20 1.76 6.41
N ARG A 102 16.28 2.53 6.22
CA ARG A 102 16.55 3.73 7.03
C ARG A 102 15.45 4.76 6.89
N TRP A 103 15.00 5.04 5.67
CA TRP A 103 13.97 6.02 5.39
C TRP A 103 12.59 5.56 5.85
N TYR A 104 12.22 4.30 5.60
CA TYR A 104 10.97 3.74 6.12
C TYR A 104 10.95 3.76 7.65
N ARG A 105 12.07 3.47 8.31
CA ARG A 105 12.16 3.52 9.77
C ARG A 105 11.87 4.93 10.30
N GLN A 106 12.45 5.96 9.70
CA GLN A 106 12.20 7.34 10.12
C GLN A 106 10.71 7.71 9.97
N ALA A 107 10.09 7.38 8.83
CA ALA A 107 8.66 7.62 8.62
C ALA A 107 7.78 6.80 9.59
N ALA A 108 8.13 5.54 9.84
CA ALA A 108 7.40 4.64 10.73
C ALA A 108 7.47 5.08 12.19
N GLU A 109 8.60 5.60 12.65
CA GLU A 109 8.78 6.18 13.99
C GLU A 109 7.92 7.43 14.19
N GLN A 110 7.61 8.16 13.12
CA GLN A 110 6.66 9.29 13.11
C GLN A 110 5.19 8.85 12.97
N GLY A 111 4.91 7.55 12.86
CA GLY A 111 3.54 7.04 12.81
C GLY A 111 2.98 6.81 11.41
N HIS A 112 3.76 6.94 10.34
CA HIS A 112 3.28 6.69 8.97
C HIS A 112 2.93 5.21 8.78
N ALA A 113 1.63 4.88 8.62
CA ALA A 113 1.12 3.50 8.61
C ALA A 113 1.77 2.64 7.50
N GLY A 114 1.80 3.13 6.24
CA GLY A 114 2.44 2.40 5.15
C GLY A 114 3.95 2.18 5.34
N ALA A 115 4.64 3.10 6.04
CA ALA A 115 6.04 2.88 6.39
C ALA A 115 6.21 1.84 7.50
N GLN A 116 5.29 1.78 8.46
CA GLN A 116 5.26 0.74 9.49
C GLN A 116 5.02 -0.64 8.87
N TYR A 117 4.08 -0.74 7.94
CA TYR A 117 3.85 -1.97 7.18
C TYR A 117 5.11 -2.41 6.42
N ASN A 118 5.70 -1.50 5.61
CA ASN A 118 6.90 -1.83 4.84
C ASN A 118 8.09 -2.22 5.74
N LEU A 119 8.24 -1.54 6.86
CA LEU A 119 9.29 -1.86 7.83
C LEU A 119 9.07 -3.26 8.45
N GLY A 120 7.81 -3.62 8.75
CA GLY A 120 7.42 -4.97 9.16
C GLY A 120 7.83 -6.01 8.12
N THR A 121 7.52 -5.77 6.85
CA THR A 121 7.88 -6.64 5.71
C THR A 121 9.40 -6.78 5.56
N MET A 122 10.14 -5.68 5.72
CA MET A 122 11.62 -5.73 5.63
C MET A 122 12.24 -6.55 6.76
N TYR A 123 11.72 -6.44 7.98
CA TYR A 123 12.17 -7.31 9.10
C TYR A 123 11.76 -8.77 8.90
N GLU A 124 10.56 -9.03 8.38
CA GLU A 124 10.08 -10.40 8.09
C GLU A 124 10.96 -11.10 7.06
N ASN A 125 11.37 -10.38 6.01
CA ASN A 125 12.13 -10.95 4.89
C ASN A 125 13.66 -10.80 5.03
N GLY A 126 14.14 -10.02 6.00
CA GLY A 126 15.57 -9.71 6.12
C GLY A 126 16.10 -8.81 5.01
N GLN A 127 15.26 -7.88 4.50
CA GLN A 127 15.61 -6.96 3.42
C GLN A 127 16.24 -5.68 3.98
N GLY A 128 17.49 -5.40 3.65
CA GLY A 128 18.24 -4.25 4.16
C GLY A 128 18.53 -4.30 5.67
N VAL A 129 18.06 -5.32 6.37
CA VAL A 129 18.22 -5.55 7.80
C VAL A 129 18.25 -7.06 8.06
N ARG A 130 18.79 -7.49 9.20
CA ARG A 130 18.70 -8.89 9.63
C ARG A 130 17.23 -9.25 9.87
N GLN A 131 16.81 -10.43 9.41
CA GLN A 131 15.48 -10.96 9.66
C GLN A 131 15.17 -11.02 11.17
N ASP A 132 14.01 -10.47 11.55
CA ASP A 132 13.54 -10.47 12.95
C ASP A 132 12.01 -10.45 12.98
N TYR A 133 11.40 -11.60 13.22
CA TYR A 133 9.95 -11.75 13.31
C TYR A 133 9.34 -10.98 14.50
N ALA A 134 10.07 -10.77 15.59
CA ALA A 134 9.54 -10.02 16.73
C ALA A 134 9.44 -8.51 16.41
N GLU A 135 10.44 -7.97 15.72
CA GLU A 135 10.34 -6.58 15.21
C GLU A 135 9.29 -6.47 14.10
N ALA A 136 9.19 -7.45 13.17
CA ALA A 136 8.12 -7.47 12.16
C ALA A 136 6.73 -7.40 12.79
N LEU A 137 6.47 -8.27 13.79
CA LEU A 137 5.21 -8.30 14.54
C LEU A 137 4.87 -6.94 15.15
N LYS A 138 5.86 -6.30 15.77
CA LYS A 138 5.69 -4.99 16.42
C LYS A 138 5.29 -3.90 15.43
N TRP A 139 5.92 -3.88 14.25
CA TRP A 139 5.65 -2.88 13.24
C TRP A 139 4.33 -3.14 12.51
N TYR A 140 4.02 -4.38 12.15
CA TYR A 140 2.72 -4.76 11.63
C TYR A 140 1.58 -4.41 12.59
N ARG A 141 1.77 -4.63 13.91
CA ARG A 141 0.75 -4.26 14.90
C ARG A 141 0.46 -2.76 14.88
N LYS A 142 1.49 -1.92 14.82
CA LYS A 142 1.30 -0.47 14.75
C LYS A 142 0.53 -0.03 13.50
N ALA A 143 0.84 -0.62 12.33
CA ALA A 143 0.11 -0.34 11.10
C ALA A 143 -1.34 -0.87 11.17
N ALA A 144 -1.53 -2.10 11.65
CA ALA A 144 -2.81 -2.75 11.82
C ALA A 144 -3.76 -1.98 12.76
N GLU A 145 -3.24 -1.42 13.86
CA GLU A 145 -3.97 -0.58 14.80
C GLU A 145 -4.42 0.76 14.18
N GLN A 146 -3.75 1.20 13.11
CA GLN A 146 -4.15 2.36 12.30
C GLN A 146 -5.12 1.99 11.16
N GLY A 147 -5.47 0.72 11.03
CA GLY A 147 -6.44 0.24 10.04
C GLY A 147 -5.85 -0.29 8.74
N ASP A 148 -4.54 -0.43 8.62
CA ASP A 148 -3.89 -1.04 7.46
C ASP A 148 -4.28 -2.52 7.35
N ASP A 149 -5.01 -2.88 6.31
CA ASP A 149 -5.60 -4.21 6.12
C ASP A 149 -4.56 -5.26 5.74
N ASP A 150 -3.56 -4.91 4.96
CA ASP A 150 -2.41 -5.76 4.65
C ASP A 150 -1.66 -6.13 5.95
N ALA A 151 -1.40 -5.13 6.82
CA ALA A 151 -0.76 -5.36 8.11
C ALA A 151 -1.63 -6.22 9.04
N GLN A 152 -2.95 -6.02 9.05
CA GLN A 152 -3.88 -6.86 9.83
C GLN A 152 -3.84 -8.31 9.34
N ASN A 153 -3.87 -8.55 8.03
CA ASN A 153 -3.71 -9.89 7.48
C ASN A 153 -2.38 -10.52 7.87
N ASN A 154 -1.26 -9.82 7.71
CA ASN A 154 0.06 -10.33 8.04
C ASN A 154 0.21 -10.61 9.55
N LEU A 155 -0.36 -9.76 10.39
CA LEU A 155 -0.41 -9.98 11.83
C LEU A 155 -1.22 -11.24 12.17
N GLY A 156 -2.32 -11.47 11.48
CA GLY A 156 -3.09 -12.73 11.56
C GLY A 156 -2.26 -13.95 11.19
N VAL A 157 -1.48 -13.87 10.11
CA VAL A 157 -0.54 -14.93 9.68
C VAL A 157 0.49 -15.21 10.77
N MET A 158 1.11 -14.16 11.32
CA MET A 158 2.13 -14.32 12.36
C MET A 158 1.59 -15.01 13.61
N TYR A 159 0.40 -14.66 14.06
CA TYR A 159 -0.26 -15.35 15.18
C TYR A 159 -0.67 -16.78 14.83
N ALA A 160 -1.18 -17.03 13.62
CA ALA A 160 -1.58 -18.37 13.18
C ALA A 160 -0.40 -19.36 13.12
N HIS A 161 0.79 -18.86 12.80
CA HIS A 161 2.01 -19.69 12.66
C HIS A 161 2.99 -19.59 13.83
N GLY A 162 2.77 -18.68 14.79
CA GLY A 162 3.70 -18.47 15.90
C GLY A 162 5.03 -17.83 15.48
N GLN A 163 4.97 -16.91 14.50
CA GLN A 163 6.16 -16.20 14.01
C GLN A 163 6.42 -14.94 14.86
N GLY A 164 7.53 -14.91 15.55
CA GLY A 164 7.88 -13.82 16.48
C GLY A 164 7.01 -13.72 17.74
N VAL A 165 6.03 -14.62 17.88
CA VAL A 165 5.08 -14.68 19.00
C VAL A 165 4.62 -16.13 19.18
N ARG A 166 4.10 -16.47 20.37
CA ARG A 166 3.45 -17.77 20.58
C ARG A 166 2.22 -17.88 19.67
N GLN A 167 2.04 -19.02 19.02
CA GLN A 167 0.86 -19.31 18.21
C GLN A 167 -0.43 -19.08 18.99
N ASP A 168 -1.34 -18.30 18.39
CA ASP A 168 -2.63 -17.98 18.95
C ASP A 168 -3.68 -17.82 17.83
N TYR A 169 -4.49 -18.85 17.64
CA TYR A 169 -5.55 -18.83 16.62
C TYR A 169 -6.70 -17.86 16.95
N ALA A 170 -6.94 -17.52 18.22
CA ALA A 170 -7.97 -16.57 18.57
C ALA A 170 -7.56 -15.14 18.19
N GLU A 171 -6.31 -14.77 18.44
CA GLU A 171 -5.77 -13.50 17.95
C GLU A 171 -5.67 -13.47 16.41
N ALA A 172 -5.24 -14.56 15.77
CA ALA A 172 -5.23 -14.65 14.31
C ALA A 172 -6.62 -14.42 13.72
N LEU A 173 -7.65 -15.09 14.27
CA LEU A 173 -9.05 -14.93 13.83
C LEU A 173 -9.52 -13.48 13.92
N LYS A 174 -9.17 -12.80 15.00
CA LYS A 174 -9.53 -11.39 15.22
C LYS A 174 -8.95 -10.49 14.14
N TRP A 175 -7.66 -10.64 13.86
CA TRP A 175 -6.97 -9.81 12.87
C TRP A 175 -7.41 -10.13 11.44
N TYR A 176 -7.55 -11.40 11.07
CA TYR A 176 -8.11 -11.78 9.77
C TYR A 176 -9.53 -11.23 9.57
N ARG A 177 -10.37 -11.23 10.62
CA ARG A 177 -11.72 -10.68 10.51
C ARG A 177 -11.70 -9.19 10.22
N GLN A 178 -10.85 -8.43 10.90
CA GLN A 178 -10.73 -6.98 10.67
C GLN A 178 -10.31 -6.67 9.22
N ALA A 179 -9.28 -7.34 8.70
CA ALA A 179 -8.86 -7.18 7.32
C ALA A 179 -9.94 -7.65 6.31
N ALA A 180 -10.56 -8.81 6.57
CA ALA A 180 -11.58 -9.37 5.70
C ALA A 180 -12.83 -8.49 5.60
N GLU A 181 -13.24 -7.83 6.69
CA GLU A 181 -14.35 -6.88 6.73
C GLU A 181 -14.04 -5.58 5.97
N GLN A 182 -12.77 -5.21 5.84
CA GLN A 182 -12.30 -4.11 4.99
C GLN A 182 -12.20 -4.48 3.50
N GLY A 183 -12.30 -5.78 3.18
CA GLY A 183 -12.30 -6.27 1.81
C GLY A 183 -11.01 -6.95 1.38
N ASP A 184 -10.02 -7.11 2.28
CA ASP A 184 -8.79 -7.83 1.94
C ASP A 184 -9.12 -9.28 1.55
N ALA A 185 -8.87 -9.63 0.30
CA ALA A 185 -9.26 -10.91 -0.27
C ALA A 185 -8.45 -12.08 0.32
N GLN A 186 -7.19 -11.84 0.68
CA GLN A 186 -6.34 -12.86 1.30
C GLN A 186 -6.79 -13.15 2.74
N ALA A 187 -7.14 -12.12 3.51
CA ALA A 187 -7.72 -12.29 4.83
C ALA A 187 -9.09 -12.97 4.78
N GLN A 188 -9.92 -12.68 3.79
CA GLN A 188 -11.19 -13.40 3.55
C GLN A 188 -10.95 -14.89 3.33
N TYR A 189 -9.93 -15.25 2.52
CA TYR A 189 -9.54 -16.64 2.35
C TYR A 189 -9.07 -17.27 3.67
N ASN A 190 -8.17 -16.59 4.39
CA ASN A 190 -7.64 -17.06 5.67
C ASN A 190 -8.75 -17.25 6.71
N LEU A 191 -9.69 -16.32 6.79
CA LEU A 191 -10.87 -16.42 7.66
C LEU A 191 -11.77 -17.59 7.27
N GLY A 192 -11.99 -17.81 5.98
CA GLY A 192 -12.70 -18.99 5.46
C GLY A 192 -12.03 -20.29 5.88
N ALA A 193 -10.70 -20.36 5.81
CA ALA A 193 -9.92 -21.51 6.28
C ALA A 193 -10.00 -21.72 7.81
N MET A 194 -10.04 -20.65 8.59
CA MET A 194 -10.23 -20.72 10.04
C MET A 194 -11.59 -21.38 10.38
N TYR A 195 -12.69 -20.97 9.73
CA TYR A 195 -14.00 -21.59 9.90
C TYR A 195 -14.05 -23.03 9.37
N HIS A 196 -13.33 -23.35 8.30
CA HIS A 196 -13.25 -24.69 7.74
C HIS A 196 -12.58 -25.67 8.72
N ASN A 197 -11.48 -25.26 9.32
CA ASN A 197 -10.66 -26.11 10.17
C ASN A 197 -11.10 -26.08 11.65
N GLY A 198 -11.82 -25.04 12.06
CA GLY A 198 -12.16 -24.81 13.46
C GLY A 198 -10.98 -24.27 14.28
N HIS A 199 -10.09 -23.48 13.64
CA HIS A 199 -8.94 -22.87 14.32
C HIS A 199 -9.40 -21.57 15.00
N GLY A 200 -9.27 -21.49 16.32
CA GLY A 200 -9.68 -20.31 17.09
C GLY A 200 -11.21 -20.06 17.13
N VAL A 201 -11.99 -20.91 16.44
CA VAL A 201 -13.45 -20.77 16.33
C VAL A 201 -14.07 -22.16 16.11
N ARG A 202 -15.35 -22.33 16.48
CA ARG A 202 -16.09 -23.55 16.14
C ARG A 202 -16.20 -23.68 14.60
N ARG A 203 -15.87 -24.87 14.09
CA ARG A 203 -15.98 -25.19 12.66
C ARG A 203 -17.37 -24.87 12.11
N ASN A 204 -17.43 -24.18 10.96
CA ASN A 204 -18.66 -23.81 10.29
C ASN A 204 -18.46 -23.74 8.77
N PHE A 205 -18.93 -24.75 8.05
CA PHE A 205 -18.74 -24.83 6.60
C PHE A 205 -19.57 -23.82 5.80
N HIS A 206 -20.72 -23.35 6.32
CA HIS A 206 -21.52 -22.32 5.66
C HIS A 206 -20.78 -20.97 5.70
N LEU A 207 -20.29 -20.55 6.86
CA LEU A 207 -19.47 -19.34 6.98
C LEU A 207 -18.15 -19.47 6.21
N SER A 208 -17.54 -20.66 6.24
CA SER A 208 -16.33 -20.93 5.45
C SER A 208 -16.58 -20.70 3.96
N LYS A 209 -17.67 -21.28 3.42
CA LYS A 209 -18.04 -21.09 2.01
C LYS A 209 -18.31 -19.62 1.67
N GLU A 210 -19.02 -18.91 2.55
CA GLU A 210 -19.30 -17.48 2.36
C GLU A 210 -18.01 -16.67 2.23
N TRP A 211 -17.04 -16.87 3.14
CA TRP A 211 -15.78 -16.15 3.11
C TRP A 211 -14.89 -16.55 1.92
N PHE A 212 -14.87 -17.85 1.55
CA PHE A 212 -14.19 -18.28 0.33
C PHE A 212 -14.84 -17.70 -0.93
N GLY A 213 -16.16 -17.49 -0.94
CA GLY A 213 -16.86 -16.81 -2.02
C GLY A 213 -16.39 -15.37 -2.18
N LYS A 214 -16.34 -14.61 -1.08
CA LYS A 214 -15.82 -13.23 -1.09
C LYS A 214 -14.37 -13.17 -1.55
N ALA A 215 -13.52 -14.08 -1.07
CA ALA A 215 -12.13 -14.17 -1.53
C ALA A 215 -12.01 -14.47 -3.03
N CYS A 216 -12.91 -15.32 -3.55
CA CYS A 216 -13.00 -15.61 -4.99
C CYS A 216 -13.38 -14.35 -5.79
N ASP A 217 -14.37 -13.59 -5.33
CA ASP A 217 -14.80 -12.34 -5.95
C ASP A 217 -13.68 -11.28 -5.91
N GLY A 218 -12.85 -11.31 -4.87
CA GLY A 218 -11.64 -10.52 -4.72
C GLY A 218 -10.41 -11.03 -5.50
N GLY A 219 -10.58 -12.10 -6.31
CA GLY A 219 -9.53 -12.60 -7.21
C GLY A 219 -8.63 -13.69 -6.63
N VAL A 220 -8.87 -14.18 -5.41
CA VAL A 220 -8.09 -15.29 -4.81
C VAL A 220 -8.58 -16.62 -5.39
N GLN A 221 -7.80 -17.20 -6.31
CA GLN A 221 -8.17 -18.43 -7.02
C GLN A 221 -8.41 -19.62 -6.10
N GLU A 222 -7.64 -19.75 -5.02
CA GLU A 222 -7.80 -20.79 -4.00
C GLU A 222 -9.15 -20.65 -3.29
N GLY A 223 -9.63 -19.44 -3.07
CA GLY A 223 -10.97 -19.14 -2.57
C GLY A 223 -12.06 -19.69 -3.48
N CYS A 224 -11.92 -19.49 -4.81
CA CYS A 224 -12.84 -20.05 -5.81
C CYS A 224 -12.86 -21.57 -5.78
N ASN A 225 -11.71 -22.20 -5.60
CA ASN A 225 -11.60 -23.65 -5.54
C ASN A 225 -12.30 -24.21 -4.30
N GLN A 226 -12.06 -23.61 -3.14
CA GLN A 226 -12.70 -24.01 -1.88
C GLN A 226 -14.19 -23.75 -1.87
N TYR A 227 -14.63 -22.61 -2.41
CA TYR A 227 -16.05 -22.30 -2.57
C TYR A 227 -16.77 -23.38 -3.41
N ARG A 228 -16.22 -23.73 -4.58
CA ARG A 228 -16.79 -24.79 -5.44
C ARG A 228 -16.84 -26.14 -4.74
N TYR A 229 -15.78 -26.50 -4.03
CA TYR A 229 -15.70 -27.76 -3.28
C TYR A 229 -16.82 -27.83 -2.22
N LEU A 230 -16.99 -26.79 -1.39
CA LEU A 230 -18.03 -26.76 -0.36
C LEU A 230 -19.44 -26.74 -0.97
N ASN A 231 -19.62 -26.04 -2.10
CA ASN A 231 -20.90 -26.01 -2.80
C ASN A 231 -21.30 -27.43 -3.33
N GLN A 232 -20.34 -28.18 -3.86
CA GLN A 232 -20.55 -29.56 -4.30
C GLN A 232 -20.87 -30.51 -3.14
N LYS A 233 -20.43 -30.20 -1.92
CA LYS A 233 -20.73 -30.97 -0.71
C LYS A 233 -22.06 -30.59 -0.07
N GLY A 234 -22.80 -29.62 -0.62
CA GLY A 234 -24.14 -29.22 -0.14
C GLY A 234 -24.11 -28.22 1.02
N TYR A 235 -23.01 -27.54 1.27
CA TYR A 235 -22.93 -26.49 2.28
C TYR A 235 -23.36 -25.12 1.73
#